data_ce4b4868a3c59b39126196d53dc8cffd
#
_entry.id   ce4b4868a3c59b39126196d53dc8cffd
#
_cell.length_a   1.000
_cell.length_b   1.000
_cell.length_c   1.000
_cell.angle_alpha   90.00
_cell.angle_beta   90.00
_cell.angle_gamma   90.00
#
_symmetry.space_group_name_H-M   'P 1'
#
loop_
_entity.id
_entity.type
_entity.pdbx_description
1 polymer ?
#
loop_
_entity_poly.entity_id
_entity_poly.type
_entity_poly.pdbx_seq_one_letter_code
_entity_poly.pdbx_strand_id
1 'polypeptide(L)'
;TSESAIYLTNLNRCQPATSLSTTPRRHAWHVQSYEAETLSGTLLSAGEETAAPEVTLNLDRSGWHRIEVGVYPEHRSRAAIELKLSDDAAFTILHVGTITEPTHSHAIHELRWKEADLTGQALSIRQVCTRTGNADEPAAAHCERTRLAYIKLVPLTDNEVEKLKTDRSQTETRTLFAHNDAHGYLFLLGSATEEAVLREIEPYRNTDFSRIYWECGAGDLLFYLGEAGRLPTCDGIDDFERQGDRLHAQTWRSFREDQLDPLDVALEAAHQMGMEFHAGYRTAGFFFP
;
A
#
# COMPACT_ATOMS: atom_id res chain seq x y z
N THR A 1 -32.14 13.94 -3.55
CA THR A 1 -31.38 14.34 -4.74
C THR A 1 -29.98 13.83 -4.56
N SER A 2 -29.52 12.88 -5.42
CA SER A 2 -28.14 12.46 -5.46
C SER A 2 -27.28 13.69 -5.77
N GLU A 3 -26.38 14.07 -4.88
CA GLU A 3 -25.39 15.08 -5.18
C GLU A 3 -24.49 14.59 -6.33
N SER A 4 -24.08 15.52 -7.20
CA SER A 4 -23.21 15.19 -8.33
C SER A 4 -21.80 14.82 -7.84
N ALA A 5 -21.16 13.88 -8.53
CA ALA A 5 -19.77 13.54 -8.27
C ALA A 5 -18.85 14.76 -8.38
N ILE A 6 -17.85 14.82 -7.51
CA ILE A 6 -16.87 15.91 -7.41
C ILE A 6 -15.54 15.39 -7.95
N TYR A 7 -14.94 16.10 -8.90
CA TYR A 7 -13.65 15.77 -9.47
C TYR A 7 -12.57 16.72 -8.96
N LEU A 8 -11.57 16.20 -8.26
CA LEU A 8 -10.38 16.92 -7.85
C LEU A 8 -9.31 16.75 -8.93
N THR A 9 -9.37 17.59 -9.97
CA THR A 9 -8.53 17.50 -11.17
C THR A 9 -7.24 18.29 -11.07
N ASN A 10 -7.08 19.15 -10.05
CA ASN A 10 -5.95 20.05 -9.90
C ASN A 10 -4.95 19.53 -8.87
N LEU A 11 -4.14 18.55 -9.26
CA LEU A 11 -3.23 17.84 -8.35
C LEU A 11 -1.92 18.60 -8.09
N ASN A 12 -1.67 19.73 -8.76
CA ASN A 12 -0.54 20.61 -8.44
C ASN A 12 -0.66 21.27 -7.05
N ARG A 13 -1.82 21.16 -6.39
CA ARG A 13 -2.05 21.64 -5.01
C ARG A 13 -1.59 20.67 -3.92
N CYS A 14 -1.07 19.49 -4.28
CA CYS A 14 -0.49 18.57 -3.32
C CYS A 14 0.69 19.19 -2.57
N GLN A 15 0.90 18.76 -1.33
CA GLN A 15 1.94 19.24 -0.45
C GLN A 15 2.91 18.12 -0.03
N PRO A 16 4.18 18.39 0.21
CA PRO A 16 4.83 19.68 0.08
C PRO A 16 5.06 20.07 -1.38
N ALA A 17 4.91 21.34 -1.71
CA ALA A 17 5.11 21.83 -3.09
C ALA A 17 6.54 21.57 -3.62
N THR A 18 7.52 21.39 -2.74
CA THR A 18 8.92 21.03 -3.10
C THR A 18 9.02 19.63 -3.72
N SER A 19 8.03 18.76 -3.48
CA SER A 19 7.93 17.43 -4.09
C SER A 19 7.31 17.44 -5.49
N LEU A 20 6.92 18.61 -6.00
CA LEU A 20 6.31 18.80 -7.31
C LEU A 20 7.28 19.52 -8.26
N SER A 21 7.21 19.18 -9.55
CA SER A 21 8.06 19.81 -10.57
C SER A 21 7.34 19.91 -11.90
N THR A 22 7.50 21.00 -12.61
CA THR A 22 7.01 21.17 -13.99
C THR A 22 7.91 20.53 -15.03
N THR A 23 9.06 19.99 -14.62
CA THR A 23 9.98 19.22 -15.48
C THR A 23 10.28 17.87 -14.84
N PRO A 24 10.44 16.78 -15.65
CA PRO A 24 10.80 15.47 -15.11
C PRO A 24 12.12 15.51 -14.35
N ARG A 25 12.14 15.01 -13.12
CA ARG A 25 13.35 14.84 -12.30
C ARG A 25 13.17 13.77 -11.26
N ARG A 26 14.27 13.23 -10.74
CA ARG A 26 14.25 12.31 -9.59
C ARG A 26 13.75 13.03 -8.33
N HIS A 27 13.15 12.26 -7.43
CA HIS A 27 12.62 12.74 -6.13
C HIS A 27 11.60 13.87 -6.24
N ALA A 28 10.81 13.87 -7.33
CA ALA A 28 9.69 14.79 -7.48
C ALA A 28 8.63 14.22 -8.43
N TRP A 29 7.38 14.52 -8.15
CA TRP A 29 6.29 14.30 -9.07
C TRP A 29 6.36 15.28 -10.23
N HIS A 30 6.30 14.80 -11.45
CA HIS A 30 6.16 15.66 -12.61
C HIS A 30 4.69 16.05 -12.77
N VAL A 31 4.42 17.35 -12.70
CA VAL A 31 3.08 17.94 -12.86
C VAL A 31 2.89 18.34 -14.31
N GLN A 32 1.85 17.79 -14.95
CA GLN A 32 1.54 18.02 -16.37
C GLN A 32 0.07 18.41 -16.52
N SER A 33 -0.23 19.38 -17.38
CA SER A 33 -1.61 19.66 -17.77
C SER A 33 -2.14 18.55 -18.66
N TYR A 34 -3.43 18.23 -18.52
CA TYR A 34 -4.12 17.29 -19.37
C TYR A 34 -5.51 17.80 -19.75
N GLU A 35 -5.98 17.32 -20.89
CA GLU A 35 -7.35 17.46 -21.36
C GLU A 35 -7.83 16.09 -21.84
N ALA A 36 -8.96 15.62 -21.34
CA ALA A 36 -9.57 14.34 -21.72
C ALA A 36 -11.09 14.48 -21.70
N GLU A 37 -11.72 14.36 -22.87
CA GLU A 37 -13.16 14.48 -23.07
C GLU A 37 -13.75 15.75 -22.42
N THR A 38 -14.37 15.60 -21.25
CA THR A 38 -15.02 16.70 -20.50
C THR A 38 -14.22 17.18 -19.30
N LEU A 39 -13.05 16.57 -19.02
CA LEU A 39 -12.22 16.87 -17.88
C LEU A 39 -10.88 17.48 -18.30
N SER A 40 -10.45 18.49 -17.57
CA SER A 40 -9.13 19.08 -17.68
C SER A 40 -8.55 19.35 -16.30
N GLY A 41 -7.23 19.38 -16.20
CA GLY A 41 -6.55 19.62 -14.93
C GLY A 41 -5.04 19.44 -15.00
N THR A 42 -4.46 19.13 -13.85
CA THR A 42 -3.04 18.78 -13.72
C THR A 42 -2.91 17.39 -13.12
N LEU A 43 -2.18 16.51 -13.80
CA LEU A 43 -1.88 15.17 -13.33
C LEU A 43 -0.52 15.12 -12.61
N LEU A 44 -0.36 14.12 -11.75
CA LEU A 44 0.93 13.73 -11.18
C LEU A 44 1.47 12.53 -11.95
N SER A 45 2.70 12.61 -12.42
CA SER A 45 3.36 11.47 -13.06
C SER A 45 4.73 11.18 -12.44
N ALA A 46 5.06 9.90 -12.37
CA ALA A 46 6.36 9.41 -11.93
C ALA A 46 6.75 8.18 -12.75
N GLY A 47 7.99 8.14 -13.21
CA GLY A 47 8.58 7.01 -13.94
C GLY A 47 9.27 6.01 -13.02
N GLU A 48 9.82 4.94 -13.59
CA GLU A 48 10.45 3.83 -12.84
C GLU A 48 11.65 4.25 -12.00
N GLU A 49 12.36 5.28 -12.38
CA GLU A 49 13.55 5.78 -11.66
C GLU A 49 13.29 7.07 -10.87
N THR A 50 12.03 7.51 -10.80
CA THR A 50 11.71 8.83 -10.21
C THR A 50 11.85 8.81 -8.69
N ALA A 51 11.43 7.73 -8.02
CA ALA A 51 11.37 7.63 -6.56
C ALA A 51 10.70 8.90 -5.96
N ALA A 52 9.52 9.22 -6.48
CA ALA A 52 8.78 10.42 -6.06
C ALA A 52 8.38 10.31 -4.59
N PRO A 53 8.60 11.36 -3.79
CA PRO A 53 8.27 11.34 -2.37
C PRO A 53 6.76 11.37 -2.14
N GLU A 54 6.36 11.06 -0.91
CA GLU A 54 4.97 11.21 -0.49
C GLU A 54 4.50 12.65 -0.64
N VAL A 55 3.25 12.80 -1.11
CA VAL A 55 2.54 14.07 -1.15
C VAL A 55 1.14 13.92 -0.60
N THR A 56 0.59 14.98 -0.04
CA THR A 56 -0.73 15.01 0.57
C THR A 56 -1.64 15.97 -0.17
N LEU A 57 -2.86 15.52 -0.46
CA LEU A 57 -3.94 16.31 -1.01
C LEU A 57 -5.01 16.54 0.06
N ASN A 58 -5.27 17.80 0.40
CA ASN A 58 -6.41 18.13 1.24
C ASN A 58 -7.71 17.94 0.44
N LEU A 59 -8.61 17.12 0.96
CA LEU A 59 -9.85 16.78 0.27
C LEU A 59 -10.91 17.87 0.44
N ASP A 60 -10.88 18.63 1.55
CA ASP A 60 -11.82 19.71 1.89
C ASP A 60 -13.30 19.24 1.79
N ARG A 61 -13.58 18.03 2.28
CA ARG A 61 -14.91 17.41 2.24
C ARG A 61 -15.28 16.81 3.58
N SER A 62 -16.59 16.68 3.79
CA SER A 62 -17.16 16.04 4.97
C SER A 62 -18.22 15.02 4.56
N GLY A 63 -18.45 14.03 5.42
CA GLY A 63 -19.41 12.96 5.19
C GLY A 63 -18.90 11.84 4.30
N TRP A 64 -19.72 10.84 4.11
CA TRP A 64 -19.37 9.60 3.42
C TRP A 64 -19.33 9.74 1.91
N HIS A 65 -18.24 9.29 1.32
CA HIS A 65 -18.02 9.28 -0.12
C HIS A 65 -17.45 7.94 -0.58
N ARG A 66 -17.82 7.53 -1.79
CA ARG A 66 -17.05 6.57 -2.55
C ARG A 66 -15.94 7.32 -3.26
N ILE A 67 -14.72 6.79 -3.13
CA ILE A 67 -13.52 7.37 -3.70
C ILE A 67 -13.11 6.54 -4.92
N GLU A 68 -13.02 7.20 -6.04
CA GLU A 68 -12.56 6.65 -7.30
C GLU A 68 -11.34 7.43 -7.79
N VAL A 69 -10.42 6.75 -8.46
CA VAL A 69 -9.11 7.29 -8.85
C VAL A 69 -8.98 7.22 -10.36
N GLY A 70 -8.82 8.36 -11.01
CA GLY A 70 -8.59 8.46 -12.44
C GLY A 70 -7.11 8.35 -12.76
N VAL A 71 -6.71 7.32 -13.49
CA VAL A 71 -5.32 7.04 -13.84
C VAL A 71 -5.16 6.85 -15.34
N TYR A 72 -4.00 7.29 -15.87
CA TYR A 72 -3.58 6.89 -17.20
C TYR A 72 -2.82 5.57 -17.11
N PRO A 73 -3.33 4.50 -17.69
CA PRO A 73 -2.64 3.23 -17.71
C PRO A 73 -1.41 3.28 -18.63
N GLU A 74 -0.45 2.43 -18.34
CA GLU A 74 0.73 2.25 -19.17
C GLU A 74 0.57 1.01 -20.08
N HIS A 75 1.02 1.13 -21.33
CA HIS A 75 1.04 0.02 -22.25
C HIS A 75 2.17 -0.95 -21.88
N ARG A 76 1.83 -2.20 -21.57
CA ARG A 76 2.76 -3.30 -21.27
C ARG A 76 3.66 -3.12 -20.04
N SER A 77 3.44 -2.12 -19.21
CA SER A 77 4.15 -1.98 -17.95
C SER A 77 3.20 -2.08 -16.76
N ARG A 78 3.74 -2.47 -15.62
CA ARG A 78 3.00 -2.40 -14.36
C ARG A 78 2.87 -0.94 -13.97
N ALA A 79 1.69 -0.57 -13.54
CA ALA A 79 1.44 0.74 -12.95
C ALA A 79 0.72 0.53 -11.62
N ALA A 80 1.15 1.24 -10.61
CA ALA A 80 0.55 1.17 -9.29
C ALA A 80 0.74 2.49 -8.55
N ILE A 81 -0.15 2.73 -7.59
CA ILE A 81 -0.11 3.89 -6.70
C ILE A 81 -0.46 3.45 -5.29
N GLU A 82 0.16 4.04 -4.31
CA GLU A 82 -0.19 3.87 -2.91
C GLU A 82 -1.00 5.06 -2.42
N LEU A 83 -2.11 4.75 -1.75
CA LEU A 83 -3.05 5.72 -1.23
C LEU A 83 -3.35 5.45 0.24
N LYS A 84 -3.51 6.53 1.03
CA LYS A 84 -3.84 6.47 2.45
C LYS A 84 -4.67 7.70 2.84
N LEU A 85 -5.80 7.50 3.49
CA LEU A 85 -6.47 8.58 4.22
C LEU A 85 -5.78 8.80 5.58
N SER A 86 -5.97 9.99 6.17
CA SER A 86 -5.35 10.32 7.45
C SER A 86 -5.67 9.32 8.57
N ASP A 87 -6.88 8.72 8.56
CA ASP A 87 -7.33 7.76 9.58
C ASP A 87 -6.99 6.30 9.23
N ASP A 88 -6.39 6.04 8.07
CA ASP A 88 -5.97 4.68 7.71
C ASP A 88 -4.71 4.28 8.47
N ALA A 89 -4.64 3.04 8.89
CA ALA A 89 -3.47 2.51 9.58
C ALA A 89 -2.24 2.41 8.66
N ALA A 90 -2.44 2.06 7.39
CA ALA A 90 -1.36 1.89 6.42
C ALA A 90 -1.79 2.29 5.00
N PHE A 91 -0.82 2.46 4.12
CA PHE A 91 -1.05 2.64 2.70
C PHE A 91 -1.62 1.38 2.05
N THR A 92 -2.54 1.57 1.10
CA THR A 92 -3.08 0.52 0.25
C THR A 92 -2.55 0.69 -1.17
N ILE A 93 -2.07 -0.38 -1.78
CA ILE A 93 -1.63 -0.38 -3.18
C ILE A 93 -2.83 -0.55 -4.09
N LEU A 94 -3.01 0.39 -5.01
CA LEU A 94 -3.98 0.28 -6.09
C LEU A 94 -3.23 -0.05 -7.38
N HIS A 95 -3.42 -1.27 -7.88
CA HIS A 95 -2.82 -1.72 -9.12
C HIS A 95 -3.65 -1.26 -10.32
N VAL A 96 -3.00 -0.63 -11.27
CA VAL A 96 -3.59 -0.27 -12.55
C VAL A 96 -3.40 -1.46 -13.49
N GLY A 97 -4.49 -2.00 -14.01
CA GLY A 97 -4.43 -3.14 -14.92
C GLY A 97 -3.57 -2.85 -16.17
N THR A 98 -2.87 -3.86 -16.66
CA THR A 98 -2.10 -3.75 -17.91
C THR A 98 -3.05 -3.63 -19.09
N ILE A 99 -2.90 -2.60 -19.91
CA ILE A 99 -3.63 -2.48 -21.18
C ILE A 99 -2.90 -3.27 -22.25
N THR A 100 -3.60 -4.22 -22.82
CA THR A 100 -3.10 -5.02 -23.96
C THR A 100 -3.39 -4.39 -25.31
N GLU A 101 -4.40 -3.53 -25.39
CA GLU A 101 -4.85 -2.90 -26.64
C GLU A 101 -4.31 -1.47 -26.78
N PRO A 102 -3.57 -1.16 -27.87
CA PRO A 102 -2.93 0.16 -28.06
C PRO A 102 -3.93 1.33 -28.16
N THR A 103 -5.17 1.04 -28.53
CA THR A 103 -6.22 2.05 -28.77
C THR A 103 -6.72 2.72 -27.49
N HIS A 104 -6.47 2.14 -26.31
CA HIS A 104 -6.94 2.66 -25.03
C HIS A 104 -5.84 3.32 -24.18
N SER A 105 -4.62 3.45 -24.69
CA SER A 105 -3.47 3.98 -23.95
C SER A 105 -3.59 5.46 -23.57
N HIS A 106 -4.54 6.18 -24.14
CA HIS A 106 -4.78 7.60 -23.87
C HIS A 106 -6.07 7.86 -23.07
N ALA A 107 -6.86 6.83 -22.78
CA ALA A 107 -8.07 6.96 -21.99
C ALA A 107 -7.73 6.92 -20.50
N ILE A 108 -8.38 7.78 -19.70
CA ILE A 108 -8.30 7.70 -18.25
C ILE A 108 -9.14 6.51 -17.78
N HIS A 109 -8.53 5.64 -16.99
CA HIS A 109 -9.21 4.53 -16.32
C HIS A 109 -9.60 4.95 -14.91
N GLU A 110 -10.86 4.76 -14.57
CA GLU A 110 -11.39 5.03 -13.25
C GLU A 110 -11.38 3.75 -12.42
N LEU A 111 -10.68 3.78 -11.30
CA LEU A 111 -10.53 2.66 -10.37
C LEU A 111 -11.25 3.00 -9.07
N ARG A 112 -12.16 2.14 -8.63
CA ARG A 112 -12.77 2.25 -7.31
C ARG A 112 -11.72 1.88 -6.26
N TRP A 113 -11.56 2.75 -5.25
CA TRP A 113 -10.65 2.50 -4.14
C TRP A 113 -11.42 2.06 -2.90
N LYS A 114 -12.18 2.95 -2.26
CA LYS A 114 -12.97 2.63 -1.07
C LYS A 114 -14.10 3.63 -0.81
N GLU A 115 -14.95 3.31 0.18
CA GLU A 115 -15.87 4.23 0.80
C GLU A 115 -15.39 4.62 2.19
N ALA A 116 -15.41 5.93 2.50
CA ALA A 116 -14.99 6.46 3.79
C ALA A 116 -15.74 7.75 4.13
N ASP A 117 -15.79 8.07 5.42
CA ASP A 117 -16.14 9.41 5.89
C ASP A 117 -14.92 10.32 5.69
N LEU A 118 -15.07 11.36 4.90
CA LEU A 118 -14.01 12.29 4.56
C LEU A 118 -13.90 13.50 5.49
N THR A 119 -14.69 13.52 6.56
CA THR A 119 -14.69 14.63 7.52
C THR A 119 -13.31 14.78 8.18
N GLY A 120 -12.61 15.86 7.87
CA GLY A 120 -11.27 16.13 8.40
C GLY A 120 -10.14 15.32 7.79
N GLN A 121 -10.40 14.55 6.70
CA GLN A 121 -9.43 13.70 6.05
C GLN A 121 -8.60 14.41 4.99
N ALA A 122 -7.34 14.01 4.91
CA ALA A 122 -6.46 14.28 3.79
C ALA A 122 -6.07 12.96 3.10
N LEU A 123 -5.70 13.04 1.84
CA LEU A 123 -5.24 11.89 1.05
C LEU A 123 -3.73 11.98 0.87
N SER A 124 -2.99 11.04 1.43
CA SER A 124 -1.58 10.81 1.13
C SER A 124 -1.44 9.94 -0.11
N ILE A 125 -0.52 10.31 -0.98
CA ILE A 125 -0.24 9.69 -2.27
C ILE A 125 1.25 9.37 -2.32
N ARG A 126 1.58 8.12 -2.64
CA ARG A 126 2.96 7.63 -2.72
C ARG A 126 3.17 6.84 -4.00
N GLN A 127 4.34 6.93 -4.59
CA GLN A 127 4.75 6.03 -5.66
C GLN A 127 5.12 4.67 -5.06
N VAL A 128 4.66 3.58 -5.68
CA VAL A 128 5.07 2.22 -5.28
C VAL A 128 6.52 2.02 -5.71
N CYS A 129 7.41 1.86 -4.75
CA CYS A 129 8.82 1.60 -5.01
C CYS A 129 9.29 0.38 -4.21
N THR A 130 10.00 -0.52 -4.90
CA THR A 130 10.70 -1.65 -4.29
C THR A 130 12.20 -1.43 -4.38
N ARG A 131 12.93 -1.85 -3.36
CA ARG A 131 14.39 -1.86 -3.42
C ARG A 131 14.81 -3.17 -4.08
N THR A 132 15.49 -3.07 -5.22
CA THR A 132 16.07 -4.23 -5.93
C THR A 132 17.54 -3.99 -6.18
N GLY A 133 18.34 -5.04 -6.24
CA GLY A 133 19.77 -4.98 -6.55
C GLY A 133 20.53 -6.11 -5.87
N ASN A 134 21.80 -6.27 -6.25
CA ASN A 134 22.72 -7.16 -5.57
C ASN A 134 23.27 -6.50 -4.30
N ALA A 135 23.79 -7.29 -3.37
CA ALA A 135 24.28 -6.81 -2.07
C ALA A 135 25.33 -5.69 -2.19
N ASP A 136 26.14 -5.70 -3.25
CA ASP A 136 27.24 -4.77 -3.49
C ASP A 136 26.84 -3.50 -4.24
N GLU A 137 25.61 -3.43 -4.76
CA GLU A 137 25.13 -2.23 -5.46
C GLU A 137 24.27 -1.38 -4.51
N PRO A 138 24.42 -0.04 -4.54
CA PRO A 138 23.49 0.83 -3.84
C PRO A 138 22.09 0.51 -4.35
N ALA A 139 21.19 0.15 -3.42
CA ALA A 139 19.83 -0.28 -3.73
C ALA A 139 19.15 0.69 -4.70
N ALA A 140 19.12 0.33 -5.98
CA ALA A 140 18.34 1.06 -6.94
C ALA A 140 16.86 0.84 -6.60
N ALA A 141 16.16 1.92 -6.30
CA ALA A 141 14.71 1.84 -6.17
C ALA A 141 14.13 1.59 -7.56
N HIS A 142 13.53 0.44 -7.75
CA HIS A 142 12.67 0.21 -8.91
C HIS A 142 11.25 0.63 -8.51
N CYS A 143 10.73 1.65 -9.15
CA CYS A 143 9.41 2.17 -8.85
C CYS A 143 8.43 1.82 -9.97
N GLU A 144 7.20 1.54 -9.59
CA GLU A 144 6.11 1.37 -10.56
C GLU A 144 5.76 2.73 -11.18
N ARG A 145 5.43 2.74 -12.46
CA ARG A 145 4.97 3.96 -13.13
C ARG A 145 3.63 4.39 -12.57
N THR A 146 3.48 5.69 -12.41
CA THR A 146 2.24 6.29 -11.90
C THR A 146 1.87 7.52 -12.71
N ARG A 147 0.59 7.60 -13.13
CA ARG A 147 0.01 8.76 -13.78
C ARG A 147 -1.39 9.00 -13.25
N LEU A 148 -1.47 9.75 -12.16
CA LEU A 148 -2.71 10.09 -11.48
C LEU A 148 -3.30 11.37 -12.08
N ALA A 149 -4.50 11.27 -12.68
CA ALA A 149 -5.18 12.40 -13.32
C ALA A 149 -6.10 13.15 -12.36
N TYR A 150 -6.90 12.43 -11.57
CA TYR A 150 -7.84 13.04 -10.63
C TYR A 150 -8.24 12.08 -9.51
N ILE A 151 -8.80 12.65 -8.46
CA ILE A 151 -9.58 11.93 -7.45
C ILE A 151 -11.05 12.30 -7.64
N LYS A 152 -11.92 11.30 -7.77
CA LYS A 152 -13.38 11.49 -7.88
C LYS A 152 -14.04 11.07 -6.59
N LEU A 153 -14.86 11.95 -6.06
CA LEU A 153 -15.59 11.77 -4.81
C LEU A 153 -17.09 11.72 -5.15
N VAL A 154 -17.70 10.58 -4.88
CA VAL A 154 -19.14 10.38 -5.08
C VAL A 154 -19.81 10.36 -3.71
N PRO A 155 -20.59 11.40 -3.36
CA PRO A 155 -21.31 11.45 -2.09
C PRO A 155 -22.25 10.26 -1.94
N LEU A 156 -22.28 9.64 -0.77
CA LEU A 156 -23.22 8.58 -0.44
C LEU A 156 -24.44 9.15 0.26
N THR A 157 -25.60 8.63 -0.07
CA THR A 157 -26.83 8.94 0.65
C THR A 157 -26.85 8.26 2.02
N ASP A 158 -27.66 8.76 2.97
CA ASP A 158 -27.79 8.17 4.29
C ASP A 158 -28.16 6.67 4.22
N ASN A 159 -29.03 6.30 3.28
CA ASN A 159 -29.44 4.90 3.08
C ASN A 159 -28.28 4.02 2.58
N GLU A 160 -27.42 4.53 1.70
CA GLU A 160 -26.22 3.81 1.24
C GLU A 160 -25.22 3.66 2.38
N VAL A 161 -25.04 4.69 3.20
CA VAL A 161 -24.17 4.65 4.39
C VAL A 161 -24.65 3.61 5.40
N GLU A 162 -25.96 3.62 5.73
CA GLU A 162 -26.55 2.64 6.66
C GLU A 162 -26.41 1.20 6.13
N LYS A 163 -26.66 0.99 4.84
CA LYS A 163 -26.45 -0.31 4.21
C LYS A 163 -24.99 -0.75 4.30
N LEU A 164 -24.05 0.16 3.99
CA LEU A 164 -22.61 -0.09 4.05
C LEU A 164 -22.16 -0.45 5.47
N LYS A 165 -22.62 0.30 6.48
CA LYS A 165 -22.30 0.02 7.89
C LYS A 165 -22.86 -1.32 8.34
N THR A 166 -24.10 -1.63 7.95
CA THR A 166 -24.74 -2.91 8.23
C THR A 166 -23.95 -4.08 7.63
N ASP A 167 -23.59 -3.96 6.36
CA ASP A 167 -22.78 -4.97 5.64
C ASP A 167 -21.41 -5.19 6.32
N ARG A 168 -20.72 -4.11 6.65
CA ARG A 168 -19.42 -4.17 7.35
C ARG A 168 -19.50 -4.76 8.75
N SER A 169 -20.65 -4.66 9.42
CA SER A 169 -20.87 -5.23 10.76
C SER A 169 -21.17 -6.72 10.76
N GLN A 170 -21.57 -7.29 9.62
CA GLN A 170 -21.90 -8.72 9.46
C GLN A 170 -20.64 -9.55 9.27
N THR A 171 -19.89 -9.79 10.34
CA THR A 171 -18.63 -10.56 10.27
C THR A 171 -18.87 -12.06 10.13
N GLU A 172 -20.01 -12.56 10.61
CA GLU A 172 -20.39 -13.98 10.57
C GLU A 172 -20.70 -14.53 9.17
N THR A 173 -20.94 -13.65 8.20
CA THR A 173 -21.16 -14.06 6.80
C THR A 173 -19.88 -14.18 5.99
N ARG A 174 -18.74 -13.70 6.54
CA ARG A 174 -17.46 -13.78 5.88
C ARG A 174 -16.92 -15.19 5.87
N THR A 175 -16.46 -15.67 4.72
CA THR A 175 -16.06 -17.07 4.53
C THR A 175 -14.66 -17.27 4.02
N LEU A 176 -14.01 -16.20 3.53
CA LEU A 176 -12.66 -16.30 2.99
C LEU A 176 -11.61 -16.32 4.12
N PHE A 177 -10.51 -16.99 3.85
CA PHE A 177 -9.32 -16.91 4.70
C PHE A 177 -8.09 -16.52 3.88
N ALA A 178 -7.18 -15.80 4.50
CA ALA A 178 -5.90 -15.43 3.93
C ALA A 178 -4.79 -16.27 4.58
N HIS A 179 -3.74 -16.57 3.81
CA HIS A 179 -2.50 -17.13 4.33
C HIS A 179 -1.38 -16.16 3.98
N ASN A 180 -0.68 -15.66 4.99
CA ASN A 180 0.47 -14.79 4.86
C ASN A 180 1.73 -15.50 5.40
N ASP A 181 2.79 -15.54 4.62
CA ASP A 181 4.06 -16.14 5.01
C ASP A 181 4.84 -15.29 6.04
N ALA A 182 4.32 -14.12 6.38
CA ALA A 182 4.81 -13.19 7.39
C ALA A 182 6.26 -12.71 7.24
N HIS A 183 6.95 -13.11 6.19
CA HIS A 183 8.36 -12.72 5.98
C HIS A 183 8.69 -12.27 4.56
N GLY A 184 7.86 -12.58 3.56
CA GLY A 184 8.14 -12.24 2.16
C GLY A 184 8.37 -10.77 1.92
N TYR A 185 7.58 -9.90 2.55
CA TYR A 185 7.70 -8.44 2.42
C TYR A 185 8.98 -7.86 3.06
N LEU A 186 9.56 -8.55 4.05
CA LEU A 186 10.76 -8.09 4.78
C LEU A 186 12.02 -8.05 3.89
N PHE A 187 12.05 -8.85 2.81
CA PHE A 187 13.14 -8.83 1.83
C PHE A 187 13.24 -7.52 1.04
N LEU A 188 12.27 -6.62 1.21
CA LEU A 188 12.18 -5.36 0.48
C LEU A 188 12.41 -4.13 1.36
N LEU A 189 12.46 -4.28 2.68
CA LEU A 189 12.44 -3.17 3.63
C LEU A 189 13.83 -2.68 4.04
N GLY A 190 14.54 -3.46 4.85
CA GLY A 190 15.82 -3.10 5.49
C GLY A 190 15.66 -2.32 6.80
N SER A 191 14.44 -1.99 7.23
CA SER A 191 14.11 -1.42 8.54
C SER A 191 12.71 -1.84 8.97
N ALA A 192 12.50 -2.01 10.28
CA ALA A 192 11.22 -2.34 10.87
C ALA A 192 10.36 -1.10 11.05
N THR A 193 9.09 -1.20 10.68
CA THR A 193 8.06 -0.21 11.04
C THR A 193 6.73 -0.92 11.24
N GLU A 194 5.91 -0.42 12.16
CA GLU A 194 4.55 -0.90 12.36
C GLU A 194 3.73 -0.81 11.06
N GLU A 195 3.85 0.30 10.32
CA GLU A 195 3.17 0.49 9.03
C GLU A 195 3.50 -0.61 8.02
N ALA A 196 4.74 -1.10 7.99
CA ALA A 196 5.14 -2.16 7.07
C ALA A 196 4.40 -3.49 7.36
N VAL A 197 4.16 -3.80 8.63
CA VAL A 197 3.36 -4.97 9.05
C VAL A 197 1.89 -4.74 8.74
N LEU A 198 1.35 -3.57 9.10
CA LEU A 198 -0.05 -3.20 8.87
C LEU A 198 -0.42 -3.22 7.38
N ARG A 199 0.52 -2.91 6.50
CA ARG A 199 0.36 -3.00 5.04
C ARG A 199 0.00 -4.39 4.53
N GLU A 200 0.42 -5.43 5.23
CA GLU A 200 0.09 -6.82 4.91
C GLU A 200 -1.32 -7.22 5.38
N ILE A 201 -1.90 -6.47 6.30
CA ILE A 201 -3.21 -6.75 6.91
C ILE A 201 -4.30 -5.83 6.36
N GLU A 202 -3.98 -4.55 6.15
CA GLU A 202 -4.95 -3.52 5.74
C GLU A 202 -5.77 -3.87 4.48
N PRO A 203 -5.23 -4.58 3.46
CA PRO A 203 -6.01 -5.00 2.30
C PRO A 203 -7.23 -5.88 2.60
N TYR A 204 -7.28 -6.52 3.77
CA TYR A 204 -8.41 -7.38 4.18
C TYR A 204 -9.53 -6.60 4.87
N ARG A 205 -9.33 -5.33 5.21
CA ARG A 205 -10.31 -4.49 5.89
C ARG A 205 -11.58 -4.34 5.06
N ASN A 206 -12.73 -4.62 5.70
CA ASN A 206 -14.06 -4.52 5.09
C ASN A 206 -14.25 -5.41 3.84
N THR A 207 -13.63 -6.58 3.84
CA THR A 207 -13.77 -7.61 2.80
C THR A 207 -14.44 -8.84 3.36
N ASP A 208 -14.63 -9.90 2.53
CA ASP A 208 -15.18 -11.18 2.93
C ASP A 208 -14.19 -12.11 3.65
N PHE A 209 -13.00 -11.62 3.97
CA PHE A 209 -12.05 -12.38 4.76
C PHE A 209 -12.46 -12.38 6.24
N SER A 210 -12.61 -13.58 6.80
CA SER A 210 -12.99 -13.82 8.20
C SER A 210 -11.79 -14.19 9.07
N ARG A 211 -10.73 -14.69 8.48
CA ARG A 211 -9.56 -15.18 9.21
C ARG A 211 -8.27 -15.04 8.43
N ILE A 212 -7.16 -14.93 9.16
CA ILE A 212 -5.83 -14.95 8.62
C ILE A 212 -4.99 -16.03 9.29
N TYR A 213 -4.26 -16.80 8.47
CA TYR A 213 -3.18 -17.67 8.90
C TYR A 213 -1.88 -16.93 8.69
N TRP A 214 -1.23 -16.57 9.78
CA TRP A 214 0.03 -15.83 9.79
C TRP A 214 1.15 -16.78 10.18
N GLU A 215 2.17 -16.92 9.35
CA GLU A 215 3.29 -17.78 9.66
C GLU A 215 4.17 -17.17 10.75
N CYS A 216 4.29 -17.84 11.89
CA CYS A 216 5.06 -17.36 13.04
C CYS A 216 6.43 -18.02 13.17
N GLY A 217 6.81 -18.91 12.26
CA GLY A 217 8.12 -19.54 12.26
C GLY A 217 8.25 -20.71 11.31
N ALA A 218 9.49 -21.09 11.04
CA ALA A 218 9.81 -22.23 10.20
C ALA A 218 11.14 -22.89 10.63
N GLY A 219 11.12 -24.21 10.80
CA GLY A 219 12.29 -24.95 11.29
C GLY A 219 12.69 -24.50 12.71
N ASP A 220 13.83 -23.86 12.86
CA ASP A 220 14.31 -23.29 14.12
C ASP A 220 14.22 -21.74 14.18
N LEU A 221 13.67 -21.13 13.11
CA LEU A 221 13.51 -19.69 13.02
C LEU A 221 12.14 -19.25 13.54
N LEU A 222 12.12 -18.16 14.30
CA LEU A 222 10.93 -17.47 14.75
C LEU A 222 10.71 -16.21 13.92
N PHE A 223 9.46 -15.95 13.54
CA PHE A 223 9.02 -14.72 12.88
C PHE A 223 8.24 -13.81 13.84
N TYR A 224 8.67 -13.81 15.10
CA TYR A 224 8.21 -12.96 16.21
C TYR A 224 9.31 -12.87 17.27
N LEU A 225 9.22 -11.90 18.19
CA LEU A 225 10.21 -11.69 19.25
C LEU A 225 10.03 -12.69 20.40
N GLY A 226 10.47 -13.95 20.18
CA GLY A 226 10.36 -15.04 21.15
C GLY A 226 11.74 -15.59 21.57
N GLU A 227 11.75 -16.35 22.68
CA GLU A 227 12.97 -16.96 23.27
C GLU A 227 13.15 -18.43 22.86
N ALA A 228 12.13 -19.08 22.26
CA ALA A 228 12.14 -20.51 22.03
C ALA A 228 12.91 -20.96 20.76
N GLY A 229 13.39 -20.01 19.96
CA GLY A 229 14.11 -20.26 18.71
C GLY A 229 15.03 -19.11 18.33
N ARG A 230 15.46 -19.08 17.06
CA ARG A 230 16.35 -18.05 16.54
C ARG A 230 15.57 -17.04 15.69
N LEU A 231 15.91 -15.77 15.81
CA LEU A 231 15.46 -14.75 14.87
C LEU A 231 16.32 -14.80 13.59
N PRO A 232 15.77 -14.48 12.40
CA PRO A 232 16.52 -14.47 11.15
C PRO A 232 17.42 -13.23 11.01
N THR A 233 18.15 -12.88 12.06
CA THR A 233 19.03 -11.69 12.12
C THR A 233 20.37 -11.91 11.43
N CYS A 234 20.75 -13.15 11.17
CA CYS A 234 22.05 -13.52 10.60
C CYS A 234 23.21 -12.81 11.30
N ASP A 235 23.22 -12.84 12.65
CA ASP A 235 24.24 -12.16 13.45
C ASP A 235 25.64 -12.69 13.12
N GLY A 236 26.58 -11.76 12.86
CA GLY A 236 27.96 -12.09 12.44
C GLY A 236 28.15 -12.35 10.95
N ILE A 237 27.08 -12.22 10.14
CA ILE A 237 27.14 -12.28 8.68
C ILE A 237 26.99 -10.86 8.15
N ASP A 238 27.99 -10.36 7.45
CA ASP A 238 28.00 -9.02 6.82
C ASP A 238 28.01 -9.12 5.29
N ASP A 239 28.40 -10.28 4.74
CA ASP A 239 28.48 -10.53 3.31
C ASP A 239 27.31 -11.42 2.87
N PHE A 240 26.43 -10.86 2.07
CA PHE A 240 25.22 -11.51 1.55
C PHE A 240 25.28 -11.56 0.02
N GLU A 241 25.05 -12.72 -0.56
CA GLU A 241 24.99 -12.87 -2.02
C GLU A 241 23.83 -12.10 -2.64
N ARG A 242 22.70 -11.99 -1.90
CA ARG A 242 21.50 -11.31 -2.39
C ARG A 242 21.13 -10.13 -1.48
N GLN A 243 20.79 -9.01 -2.10
CA GLN A 243 20.34 -7.83 -1.38
C GLN A 243 19.08 -8.11 -0.52
N GLY A 244 18.16 -8.94 -1.02
CA GLY A 244 16.97 -9.30 -0.26
C GLY A 244 17.30 -9.95 1.08
N ASP A 245 18.26 -10.88 1.12
CA ASP A 245 18.67 -11.54 2.36
C ASP A 245 19.29 -10.55 3.36
N ARG A 246 20.09 -9.62 2.85
CA ARG A 246 20.63 -8.53 3.67
C ARG A 246 19.51 -7.65 4.25
N LEU A 247 18.55 -7.22 3.41
CA LEU A 247 17.42 -6.40 3.86
C LEU A 247 16.57 -7.14 4.88
N HIS A 248 16.32 -8.43 4.66
CA HIS A 248 15.58 -9.27 5.59
C HIS A 248 16.29 -9.34 6.96
N ALA A 249 17.59 -9.65 6.97
CA ALA A 249 18.38 -9.70 8.21
C ALA A 249 18.41 -8.33 8.91
N GLN A 250 18.59 -7.24 8.16
CA GLN A 250 18.56 -5.87 8.70
C GLN A 250 17.20 -5.53 9.31
N THR A 251 16.10 -5.91 8.66
CA THR A 251 14.74 -5.67 9.18
C THR A 251 14.53 -6.43 10.49
N TRP A 252 14.98 -7.70 10.62
CA TRP A 252 14.87 -8.44 11.85
C TRP A 252 15.75 -7.88 12.98
N ARG A 253 16.95 -7.36 12.66
CA ARG A 253 17.79 -6.64 13.64
C ARG A 253 17.06 -5.39 14.14
N SER A 254 16.42 -4.62 13.25
CA SER A 254 15.63 -3.44 13.61
C SER A 254 14.41 -3.82 14.47
N PHE A 255 13.64 -4.86 14.13
CA PHE A 255 12.54 -5.36 14.98
C PHE A 255 13.01 -5.68 16.40
N ARG A 256 14.15 -6.37 16.53
CA ARG A 256 14.74 -6.72 17.82
C ARG A 256 15.21 -5.47 18.59
N GLU A 257 15.88 -4.53 17.94
CA GLU A 257 16.41 -3.31 18.55
C GLU A 257 15.29 -2.38 19.02
N ASP A 258 14.25 -2.22 18.20
CA ASP A 258 13.10 -1.36 18.47
C ASP A 258 12.05 -2.03 19.38
N GLN A 259 12.23 -3.32 19.71
CA GLN A 259 11.27 -4.14 20.47
C GLN A 259 9.87 -4.14 19.83
N LEU A 260 9.81 -4.10 18.52
CA LEU A 260 8.59 -4.12 17.72
C LEU A 260 8.32 -5.55 17.25
N ASP A 261 7.34 -6.22 17.87
CA ASP A 261 6.98 -7.59 17.47
C ASP A 261 5.99 -7.58 16.28
N PRO A 262 6.39 -8.06 15.09
CA PRO A 262 5.49 -8.08 13.95
C PRO A 262 4.27 -9.01 14.13
N LEU A 263 4.38 -10.05 14.97
CA LEU A 263 3.26 -10.95 15.27
C LEU A 263 2.19 -10.24 16.10
N ASP A 264 2.59 -9.48 17.13
CA ASP A 264 1.67 -8.72 17.97
C ASP A 264 0.95 -7.64 17.16
N VAL A 265 1.67 -6.90 16.31
CA VAL A 265 1.07 -5.89 15.42
C VAL A 265 0.03 -6.52 14.48
N ALA A 266 0.38 -7.65 13.85
CA ALA A 266 -0.52 -8.34 12.93
C ALA A 266 -1.76 -8.91 13.64
N LEU A 267 -1.57 -9.50 14.82
CA LEU A 267 -2.65 -10.04 15.66
C LEU A 267 -3.65 -8.95 16.06
N GLU A 268 -3.14 -7.84 16.57
CA GLU A 268 -3.98 -6.72 17.01
C GLU A 268 -4.76 -6.13 15.85
N ALA A 269 -4.10 -5.89 14.71
CA ALA A 269 -4.75 -5.38 13.51
C ALA A 269 -5.85 -6.31 12.98
N ALA A 270 -5.62 -7.62 12.92
CA ALA A 270 -6.62 -8.59 12.50
C ALA A 270 -7.84 -8.59 13.45
N HIS A 271 -7.63 -8.55 14.76
CA HIS A 271 -8.71 -8.50 15.75
C HIS A 271 -9.52 -7.19 15.65
N GLN A 272 -8.88 -6.06 15.41
CA GLN A 272 -9.57 -4.77 15.18
C GLN A 272 -10.46 -4.80 13.92
N MET A 273 -10.17 -5.67 12.96
CA MET A 273 -10.99 -5.90 11.76
C MET A 273 -12.07 -6.96 11.96
N GLY A 274 -12.16 -7.56 13.15
CA GLY A 274 -13.09 -8.66 13.46
C GLY A 274 -12.70 -9.96 12.78
N MET A 275 -11.42 -10.18 12.49
CA MET A 275 -10.90 -11.41 11.90
C MET A 275 -10.38 -12.36 12.97
N GLU A 276 -10.54 -13.66 12.75
CA GLU A 276 -9.82 -14.68 13.50
C GLU A 276 -8.35 -14.71 13.07
N PHE A 277 -7.45 -14.80 14.05
CA PHE A 277 -6.01 -14.89 13.79
C PHE A 277 -5.48 -16.26 14.19
N HIS A 278 -4.79 -16.93 13.28
CA HIS A 278 -4.19 -18.24 13.47
C HIS A 278 -2.69 -18.16 13.25
N ALA A 279 -1.89 -18.32 14.31
CA ALA A 279 -0.46 -18.45 14.19
C ALA A 279 -0.09 -19.81 13.59
N GLY A 280 0.51 -19.82 12.42
CA GLY A 280 0.94 -21.00 11.70
C GLY A 280 2.43 -21.25 11.86
N TYR A 281 2.83 -22.50 12.02
CA TYR A 281 4.24 -22.88 12.10
C TYR A 281 4.61 -23.91 11.04
N ARG A 282 5.64 -23.62 10.23
CA ARG A 282 6.12 -24.50 9.17
C ARG A 282 7.18 -25.46 9.72
N THR A 283 6.76 -26.69 10.02
CA THR A 283 7.64 -27.71 10.65
C THR A 283 8.74 -28.23 9.74
N ALA A 284 8.60 -28.17 8.43
CA ALA A 284 9.54 -28.71 7.45
C ALA A 284 10.31 -27.62 6.67
N GLY A 285 10.29 -26.37 7.14
CA GLY A 285 11.07 -25.29 6.56
C GLY A 285 12.50 -25.33 7.05
N PHE A 286 13.46 -25.53 6.15
CA PHE A 286 14.88 -25.37 6.45
C PHE A 286 15.35 -24.12 5.73
N PHE A 287 15.56 -23.06 6.49
CA PHE A 287 16.22 -21.86 6.01
C PHE A 287 17.68 -21.94 6.38
N PHE A 288 18.53 -21.96 5.40
CA PHE A 288 19.97 -21.96 5.61
C PHE A 288 20.45 -20.55 5.97
N PRO A 289 21.44 -20.44 6.86
CA PRO A 289 22.11 -19.19 7.13
C PRO A 289 22.84 -18.69 5.91
#